data_ea5c0a3b5d48c78c9cf955a11c8e9423
#
_entry.id   ea5c0a3b5d48c78c9cf955a11c8e9423
#
_cell.length_a   1.000
_cell.length_b   1.000
_cell.length_c   1.000
_cell.angle_alpha   90.00
_cell.angle_beta   90.00
_cell.angle_gamma   90.00
#
_symmetry.space_group_name_H-M   'P 1'
#
loop_
_entity.id
_entity.type
_entity.pdbx_description
1 polymer ?
#
loop_
_entity_poly.entity_id
_entity_poly.type
_entity_poly.pdbx_seq_one_letter_code
_entity_poly.pdbx_strand_id
1 'polypeptide(L)'
;MKFIIVGLGNFGASLSQKLTLQGNEVIGIDNRMEKVDLYKEKISHTICMDATEDVTVSGLPLDDTDVVIVAIGEDQGSNIMTTALFKNMQVKRLISRAINPLHEKVLVALGVDEIVHPEEETAERWAKKLCLNNVVDSFELSDDFSIIEANVPKECVGNTIREVGFRLKYNLLVLTIMKKTEVKSVLGKSRTEFRIQGIATPDQNLEASDILVLYGANKDLQDFLKQR
;
A
#
# COMPACT_ATOMS: atom_id res chain seq x y z
N MET A 1 3.14 -15.00 -11.33
CA MET A 1 1.82 -15.39 -10.80
C MET A 1 0.74 -14.95 -11.76
N LYS A 2 -0.44 -15.59 -11.72
CA LYS A 2 -1.62 -15.23 -12.51
C LYS A 2 -2.72 -14.68 -11.62
N PHE A 3 -3.25 -13.53 -11.99
CA PHE A 3 -4.28 -12.81 -11.24
C PHE A 3 -5.52 -12.56 -12.10
N ILE A 4 -6.69 -12.66 -11.49
CA ILE A 4 -7.93 -12.12 -12.04
C ILE A 4 -8.37 -10.98 -11.12
N ILE A 5 -8.61 -9.79 -11.68
CA ILE A 5 -9.06 -8.62 -10.93
C ILE A 5 -10.38 -8.14 -11.52
N VAL A 6 -11.45 -8.21 -10.71
CA VAL A 6 -12.80 -7.82 -11.10
C VAL A 6 -13.11 -6.42 -10.57
N GLY A 7 -13.41 -5.52 -11.48
CA GLY A 7 -13.64 -4.11 -11.23
C GLY A 7 -12.39 -3.27 -11.55
N LEU A 8 -12.41 -2.59 -12.71
CA LEU A 8 -11.34 -1.67 -13.15
C LEU A 8 -11.64 -0.21 -12.72
N GLY A 9 -12.13 -0.04 -11.50
CA GLY A 9 -12.18 1.23 -10.82
C GLY A 9 -10.79 1.71 -10.40
N ASN A 10 -10.71 2.79 -9.61
CA ASN A 10 -9.42 3.38 -9.22
C ASN A 10 -8.47 2.38 -8.54
N PHE A 11 -8.97 1.58 -7.61
CA PHE A 11 -8.15 0.59 -6.91
C PHE A 11 -7.78 -0.58 -7.83
N GLY A 12 -8.77 -1.27 -8.42
CA GLY A 12 -8.52 -2.46 -9.23
C GLY A 12 -7.65 -2.19 -10.44
N ALA A 13 -7.87 -1.08 -11.16
CA ALA A 13 -7.04 -0.70 -12.30
C ALA A 13 -5.60 -0.35 -11.89
N SER A 14 -5.41 0.37 -10.77
CA SER A 14 -4.08 0.68 -10.25
C SER A 14 -3.33 -0.58 -9.84
N LEU A 15 -3.99 -1.50 -9.15
CA LEU A 15 -3.43 -2.78 -8.73
C LEU A 15 -3.05 -3.64 -9.92
N SER A 16 -3.96 -3.78 -10.90
CA SER A 16 -3.71 -4.54 -12.14
C SER A 16 -2.48 -4.05 -12.89
N GLN A 17 -2.35 -2.73 -13.07
CA GLN A 17 -1.18 -2.15 -13.74
C GLN A 17 0.13 -2.42 -12.98
N LYS A 18 0.12 -2.26 -11.65
CA LYS A 18 1.30 -2.49 -10.81
C LYS A 18 1.75 -3.96 -10.83
N LEU A 19 0.80 -4.90 -10.76
CA LEU A 19 1.09 -6.34 -10.87
C LEU A 19 1.65 -6.70 -12.26
N THR A 20 1.09 -6.13 -13.33
CA THR A 20 1.60 -6.33 -14.70
C THR A 20 3.03 -5.78 -14.84
N LEU A 21 3.32 -4.60 -14.32
CA LEU A 21 4.66 -4.01 -14.32
C LEU A 21 5.69 -4.84 -13.54
N GLN A 22 5.25 -5.61 -12.56
CA GLN A 22 6.09 -6.54 -11.80
C GLN A 22 6.28 -7.89 -12.51
N GLY A 23 5.79 -8.04 -13.75
CA GLY A 23 5.96 -9.25 -14.55
C GLY A 23 4.93 -10.35 -14.29
N ASN A 24 3.81 -10.02 -13.64
CA ASN A 24 2.72 -10.97 -13.44
C ASN A 24 1.75 -10.93 -14.64
N GLU A 25 1.07 -12.05 -14.89
CA GLU A 25 -0.04 -12.15 -15.82
C GLU A 25 -1.33 -11.72 -15.12
N VAL A 26 -2.01 -10.71 -15.66
CA VAL A 26 -3.21 -10.14 -15.05
C VAL A 26 -4.35 -10.10 -16.04
N ILE A 27 -5.51 -10.64 -15.67
CA ILE A 27 -6.79 -10.48 -16.37
C ILE A 27 -7.63 -9.47 -15.60
N GLY A 28 -7.80 -8.29 -16.17
CA GLY A 28 -8.67 -7.24 -15.62
C GLY A 28 -10.08 -7.33 -16.22
N ILE A 29 -11.10 -7.34 -15.37
CA ILE A 29 -12.51 -7.51 -15.76
C ILE A 29 -13.31 -6.28 -15.31
N ASP A 30 -14.13 -5.74 -16.18
CA ASP A 30 -15.14 -4.72 -15.85
C ASP A 30 -16.36 -4.90 -16.75
N ASN A 31 -17.54 -4.54 -16.30
CA ASN A 31 -18.76 -4.61 -17.10
C ASN A 31 -18.91 -3.40 -18.03
N ARG A 32 -18.06 -2.38 -17.90
CA ARG A 32 -18.07 -1.17 -18.74
C ARG A 32 -16.94 -1.24 -19.76
N MET A 33 -17.31 -1.30 -21.06
CA MET A 33 -16.34 -1.36 -22.15
C MET A 33 -15.36 -0.18 -22.16
N GLU A 34 -15.79 1.00 -21.76
CA GLU A 34 -14.92 2.18 -21.63
C GLU A 34 -13.75 1.97 -20.67
N LYS A 35 -13.95 1.24 -19.58
CA LYS A 35 -12.90 0.89 -18.62
C LYS A 35 -11.92 -0.14 -19.21
N VAL A 36 -12.46 -1.14 -19.86
CA VAL A 36 -11.68 -2.18 -20.54
C VAL A 36 -10.76 -1.56 -21.58
N ASP A 37 -11.30 -0.69 -22.43
CA ASP A 37 -10.53 0.00 -23.48
C ASP A 37 -9.44 0.92 -22.92
N LEU A 38 -9.71 1.60 -21.80
CA LEU A 38 -8.76 2.50 -21.15
C LEU A 38 -7.50 1.79 -20.65
N TYR A 39 -7.63 0.52 -20.26
CA TYR A 39 -6.56 -0.24 -19.62
C TYR A 39 -5.97 -1.37 -20.44
N LYS A 40 -6.51 -1.69 -21.63
CA LYS A 40 -6.08 -2.82 -22.47
C LYS A 40 -4.59 -2.84 -22.84
N GLU A 41 -3.96 -1.66 -22.96
CA GLU A 41 -2.53 -1.52 -23.27
C GLU A 41 -1.64 -1.50 -22.02
N LYS A 42 -2.24 -1.55 -20.80
CA LYS A 42 -1.54 -1.40 -19.53
C LYS A 42 -1.66 -2.63 -18.63
N ILE A 43 -2.55 -3.53 -18.94
CA ILE A 43 -2.83 -4.78 -18.24
C ILE A 43 -2.62 -5.92 -19.23
N SER A 44 -2.16 -7.09 -18.79
CA SER A 44 -1.84 -8.21 -19.69
C SER A 44 -3.02 -8.61 -20.57
N HIS A 45 -4.21 -8.73 -19.97
CA HIS A 45 -5.47 -9.01 -20.64
C HIS A 45 -6.59 -8.22 -19.99
N THR A 46 -7.57 -7.77 -20.79
CA THR A 46 -8.78 -7.14 -20.26
C THR A 46 -10.00 -7.75 -20.90
N ILE A 47 -11.06 -7.96 -20.12
CA ILE A 47 -12.32 -8.57 -20.56
C ILE A 47 -13.50 -7.70 -20.14
N CYS A 48 -14.39 -7.40 -21.08
CA CYS A 48 -15.66 -6.75 -20.77
C CYS A 48 -16.73 -7.81 -20.52
N MET A 49 -17.13 -7.98 -19.26
CA MET A 49 -18.17 -8.96 -18.89
C MET A 49 -18.83 -8.60 -17.56
N ASP A 50 -20.03 -9.08 -17.35
CA ASP A 50 -20.67 -9.05 -16.04
C ASP A 50 -20.21 -10.26 -15.21
N ALA A 51 -19.47 -9.98 -14.14
CA ALA A 51 -18.95 -11.01 -13.25
C ALA A 51 -19.95 -11.48 -12.18
N THR A 52 -21.18 -10.99 -12.20
CA THR A 52 -22.28 -11.50 -11.33
C THR A 52 -23.00 -12.69 -11.96
N GLU A 53 -22.69 -13.03 -13.22
CA GLU A 53 -23.31 -14.12 -13.96
C GLU A 53 -22.40 -15.36 -13.98
N ASP A 54 -22.94 -16.49 -13.49
CA ASP A 54 -22.23 -17.77 -13.38
C ASP A 54 -21.68 -18.26 -14.72
N VAL A 55 -22.47 -18.16 -15.80
CA VAL A 55 -22.08 -18.62 -17.14
C VAL A 55 -20.85 -17.86 -17.67
N THR A 56 -20.77 -16.57 -17.41
CA THR A 56 -19.66 -15.74 -17.87
C THR A 56 -18.38 -16.01 -17.08
N VAL A 57 -18.49 -16.16 -15.76
CA VAL A 57 -17.34 -16.42 -14.87
C VAL A 57 -16.79 -17.84 -15.04
N SER A 58 -17.62 -18.85 -15.34
CA SER A 58 -17.18 -20.22 -15.58
C SER A 58 -16.30 -20.39 -16.81
N GLY A 59 -16.29 -19.44 -17.73
CA GLY A 59 -15.40 -19.40 -18.89
C GLY A 59 -14.00 -18.88 -18.61
N LEU A 60 -13.71 -18.39 -17.41
CA LEU A 60 -12.39 -17.89 -17.03
C LEU A 60 -11.41 -19.02 -16.70
N PRO A 61 -10.09 -18.83 -16.89
CA PRO A 61 -9.06 -19.84 -16.61
C PRO A 61 -8.78 -19.97 -15.10
N LEU A 62 -9.77 -20.34 -14.29
CA LEU A 62 -9.68 -20.35 -12.83
C LEU A 62 -8.68 -21.37 -12.29
N ASP A 63 -8.55 -22.53 -12.92
CA ASP A 63 -7.60 -23.58 -12.53
C ASP A 63 -6.14 -23.11 -12.61
N ASP A 64 -5.85 -22.24 -13.57
CA ASP A 64 -4.52 -21.68 -13.79
C ASP A 64 -4.29 -20.37 -13.00
N THR A 65 -5.34 -19.82 -12.38
CA THR A 65 -5.28 -18.56 -11.63
C THR A 65 -4.80 -18.78 -10.20
N ASP A 66 -3.84 -18.00 -9.76
CA ASP A 66 -3.32 -18.07 -8.40
C ASP A 66 -4.16 -17.27 -7.40
N VAL A 67 -4.63 -16.09 -7.81
CA VAL A 67 -5.39 -15.17 -6.95
C VAL A 67 -6.50 -14.49 -7.74
N VAL A 68 -7.70 -14.50 -7.17
CA VAL A 68 -8.84 -13.70 -7.65
C VAL A 68 -9.08 -12.55 -6.68
N ILE A 69 -9.22 -11.33 -7.21
CA ILE A 69 -9.45 -10.13 -6.41
C ILE A 69 -10.74 -9.45 -6.89
N VAL A 70 -11.74 -9.38 -6.02
CA VAL A 70 -12.97 -8.63 -6.28
C VAL A 70 -12.78 -7.20 -5.77
N ALA A 71 -12.49 -6.28 -6.70
CA ALA A 71 -12.16 -4.88 -6.44
C ALA A 71 -13.34 -3.92 -6.67
N ILE A 72 -14.56 -4.46 -6.86
CA ILE A 72 -15.79 -3.68 -7.08
C ILE A 72 -16.07 -2.84 -5.84
N GLY A 73 -16.20 -1.52 -6.00
CA GLY A 73 -16.41 -0.59 -4.89
C GLY A 73 -17.61 0.33 -5.05
N GLU A 74 -18.19 0.40 -6.24
CA GLU A 74 -19.35 1.27 -6.52
C GLU A 74 -20.69 0.57 -6.20
N ASP A 75 -20.72 -0.77 -6.26
CA ASP A 75 -21.91 -1.59 -6.03
C ASP A 75 -21.61 -2.76 -5.09
N GLN A 76 -22.12 -2.69 -3.86
CA GLN A 76 -21.96 -3.73 -2.85
C GLN A 76 -22.65 -5.04 -3.25
N GLY A 77 -23.82 -4.96 -3.90
CA GLY A 77 -24.56 -6.13 -4.36
C GLY A 77 -23.74 -6.93 -5.37
N SER A 78 -23.24 -6.26 -6.40
CA SER A 78 -22.37 -6.89 -7.39
C SER A 78 -21.08 -7.43 -6.78
N ASN A 79 -20.46 -6.74 -5.80
CA ASN A 79 -19.31 -7.26 -5.10
C ASN A 79 -19.60 -8.57 -4.37
N ILE A 80 -20.69 -8.61 -3.57
CA ILE A 80 -21.11 -9.80 -2.81
C ILE A 80 -21.42 -10.97 -3.77
N MET A 81 -22.19 -10.71 -4.82
CA MET A 81 -22.57 -11.74 -5.80
C MET A 81 -21.35 -12.33 -6.49
N THR A 82 -20.47 -11.49 -7.00
CA THR A 82 -19.21 -11.89 -7.64
C THR A 82 -18.32 -12.68 -6.67
N THR A 83 -18.18 -12.21 -5.43
CA THR A 83 -17.37 -12.88 -4.39
C THR A 83 -17.95 -14.27 -4.09
N ALA A 84 -19.27 -14.40 -3.96
CA ALA A 84 -19.94 -15.68 -3.71
C ALA A 84 -19.75 -16.67 -4.87
N LEU A 85 -19.82 -16.19 -6.12
CA LEU A 85 -19.57 -17.03 -7.30
C LEU A 85 -18.15 -17.59 -7.31
N PHE A 86 -17.13 -16.77 -7.15
CA PHE A 86 -15.74 -17.24 -7.10
C PHE A 86 -15.48 -18.17 -5.90
N LYS A 87 -16.13 -17.92 -4.76
CA LYS A 87 -16.05 -18.84 -3.61
C LYS A 87 -16.63 -20.20 -3.92
N ASN A 88 -17.81 -20.26 -4.57
CA ASN A 88 -18.43 -21.51 -5.01
C ASN A 88 -17.56 -22.25 -6.05
N MET A 89 -16.84 -21.54 -6.88
CA MET A 89 -15.92 -22.12 -7.87
C MET A 89 -14.58 -22.55 -7.26
N GLN A 90 -14.41 -22.43 -5.95
CA GLN A 90 -13.25 -22.90 -5.19
C GLN A 90 -11.91 -22.39 -5.74
N VAL A 91 -11.85 -21.10 -6.11
CA VAL A 91 -10.58 -20.47 -6.54
C VAL A 91 -9.51 -20.60 -5.45
N LYS A 92 -8.25 -20.69 -5.83
CA LYS A 92 -7.12 -20.98 -4.93
C LYS A 92 -6.97 -19.96 -3.80
N ARG A 93 -7.16 -18.68 -4.10
CA ARG A 93 -7.14 -17.58 -3.13
C ARG A 93 -8.09 -16.48 -3.58
N LEU A 94 -9.01 -16.11 -2.72
CA LEU A 94 -10.03 -15.10 -2.98
C LEU A 94 -9.84 -13.90 -2.06
N ILE A 95 -9.61 -12.73 -2.64
CA ILE A 95 -9.51 -11.45 -1.93
C ILE A 95 -10.70 -10.59 -2.34
N SER A 96 -11.34 -9.90 -1.39
CA SER A 96 -12.43 -9.00 -1.70
C SER A 96 -12.26 -7.65 -0.99
N ARG A 97 -12.65 -6.58 -1.70
CA ARG A 97 -12.65 -5.22 -1.17
C ARG A 97 -13.91 -4.96 -0.35
N ALA A 98 -13.72 -4.61 0.92
CA ALA A 98 -14.80 -4.10 1.75
C ALA A 98 -14.98 -2.59 1.53
N ILE A 99 -16.24 -2.12 1.67
CA ILE A 99 -16.61 -0.71 1.46
C ILE A 99 -17.02 -0.08 2.80
N ASN A 100 -17.51 -0.90 3.72
CA ASN A 100 -17.93 -0.47 5.05
C ASN A 100 -17.96 -1.70 6.00
N PRO A 101 -18.07 -1.48 7.33
CA PRO A 101 -18.02 -2.56 8.32
C PRO A 101 -19.13 -3.62 8.19
N LEU A 102 -20.29 -3.27 7.66
CA LEU A 102 -21.35 -4.26 7.43
C LEU A 102 -21.02 -5.15 6.24
N HIS A 103 -20.51 -4.57 5.17
CA HIS A 103 -20.06 -5.32 4.00
C HIS A 103 -18.91 -6.28 4.37
N GLU A 104 -17.95 -5.84 5.17
CA GLU A 104 -16.90 -6.70 5.70
C GLU A 104 -17.44 -7.94 6.41
N LYS A 105 -18.42 -7.78 7.32
CA LYS A 105 -19.05 -8.91 8.01
C LYS A 105 -19.68 -9.92 7.04
N VAL A 106 -20.25 -9.45 5.94
CA VAL A 106 -20.81 -10.33 4.90
C VAL A 106 -19.68 -11.09 4.18
N LEU A 107 -18.60 -10.40 3.82
CA LEU A 107 -17.42 -11.03 3.17
C LEU A 107 -16.77 -12.07 4.08
N VAL A 108 -16.64 -11.78 5.38
CA VAL A 108 -16.17 -12.75 6.39
C VAL A 108 -17.09 -13.99 6.42
N ALA A 109 -18.41 -13.79 6.43
CA ALA A 109 -19.36 -14.88 6.43
C ALA A 109 -19.33 -15.72 5.14
N LEU A 110 -18.99 -15.12 3.99
CA LEU A 110 -18.74 -15.83 2.73
C LEU A 110 -17.44 -16.65 2.76
N GLY A 111 -16.55 -16.38 3.74
CA GLY A 111 -15.30 -17.12 3.91
C GLY A 111 -14.25 -16.74 2.86
N VAL A 112 -14.13 -15.46 2.51
CA VAL A 112 -12.99 -14.96 1.69
C VAL A 112 -11.70 -15.15 2.45
N ASP A 113 -10.58 -15.32 1.73
CA ASP A 113 -9.29 -15.58 2.36
C ASP A 113 -8.68 -14.30 2.92
N GLU A 114 -8.99 -13.15 2.30
CA GLU A 114 -8.46 -11.83 2.71
C GLU A 114 -9.41 -10.71 2.32
N ILE A 115 -9.52 -9.70 3.17
CA ILE A 115 -10.33 -8.51 2.92
C ILE A 115 -9.40 -7.30 2.89
N VAL A 116 -9.59 -6.42 1.92
CA VAL A 116 -8.82 -5.18 1.76
C VAL A 116 -9.70 -3.95 1.90
N HIS A 117 -9.17 -2.93 2.55
CA HIS A 117 -9.83 -1.63 2.84
C HIS A 117 -9.00 -0.46 2.29
N PRO A 118 -8.87 -0.30 0.96
CA PRO A 118 -7.91 0.62 0.36
C PRO A 118 -8.07 2.08 0.79
N GLU A 119 -9.30 2.50 1.02
CA GLU A 119 -9.61 3.87 1.46
C GLU A 119 -9.23 4.07 2.93
N GLU A 120 -9.56 3.13 3.80
CA GLU A 120 -9.29 3.20 5.25
C GLU A 120 -7.79 3.16 5.52
N GLU A 121 -7.07 2.19 4.94
CA GLU A 121 -5.62 2.07 5.03
C GLU A 121 -4.91 3.36 4.57
N THR A 122 -5.39 3.95 3.46
CA THR A 122 -4.85 5.21 2.96
C THR A 122 -5.19 6.38 3.89
N ALA A 123 -6.42 6.45 4.41
CA ALA A 123 -6.87 7.51 5.30
C ALA A 123 -6.10 7.49 6.62
N GLU A 124 -5.89 6.33 7.22
CA GLU A 124 -5.08 6.16 8.45
C GLU A 124 -3.65 6.67 8.25
N ARG A 125 -3.00 6.27 7.15
CA ARG A 125 -1.65 6.72 6.81
C ARG A 125 -1.58 8.24 6.67
N TRP A 126 -2.56 8.87 5.99
CA TRP A 126 -2.63 10.32 5.86
C TRP A 126 -2.96 11.02 7.18
N ALA A 127 -3.87 10.46 8.01
CA ALA A 127 -4.18 11.02 9.31
C ALA A 127 -2.94 11.10 10.21
N LYS A 128 -2.15 10.02 10.28
CA LYS A 128 -0.86 10.00 11.01
C LYS A 128 0.11 11.05 10.47
N LYS A 129 0.27 11.12 9.15
CA LYS A 129 1.15 12.10 8.50
C LYS A 129 0.76 13.56 8.77
N LEU A 130 -0.53 13.86 8.83
CA LEU A 130 -1.04 15.22 9.05
C LEU A 130 -1.06 15.61 10.54
N CYS A 131 -1.24 14.66 11.44
CA CYS A 131 -1.32 14.92 12.88
C CYS A 131 0.04 14.94 13.58
N LEU A 132 1.04 14.25 13.06
CA LEU A 132 2.36 14.19 13.66
C LEU A 132 3.29 15.23 13.01
N ASN A 133 3.73 16.21 13.79
CA ASN A 133 4.73 17.17 13.35
C ASN A 133 6.03 16.43 12.97
N ASN A 134 6.67 16.87 11.89
CA ASN A 134 7.93 16.30 11.38
C ASN A 134 7.86 14.87 10.79
N VAL A 135 6.71 14.22 10.74
CA VAL A 135 6.56 12.92 10.07
C VAL A 135 6.36 13.12 8.57
N VAL A 136 7.20 12.49 7.77
CA VAL A 136 7.13 12.46 6.30
C VAL A 136 6.23 11.31 5.85
N ASP A 137 6.41 10.13 6.47
CA ASP A 137 5.60 8.94 6.20
C ASP A 137 5.59 8.00 7.41
N SER A 138 4.63 7.07 7.45
CA SER A 138 4.54 6.06 8.52
C SER A 138 4.03 4.74 8.00
N PHE A 139 4.60 3.65 8.53
CA PHE A 139 4.19 2.28 8.27
C PHE A 139 3.93 1.58 9.61
N GLU A 140 2.70 1.18 9.84
CA GLU A 140 2.28 0.48 11.05
C GLU A 140 2.64 -1.00 10.93
N LEU A 141 3.29 -1.55 11.95
CA LEU A 141 3.61 -2.97 12.04
C LEU A 141 2.60 -3.71 12.91
N SER A 142 2.07 -3.00 13.90
CA SER A 142 1.01 -3.45 14.81
C SER A 142 0.39 -2.22 15.48
N ASP A 143 -0.67 -2.41 16.26
CA ASP A 143 -1.34 -1.34 17.04
C ASP A 143 -0.36 -0.55 17.92
N ASP A 144 0.73 -1.18 18.37
CA ASP A 144 1.70 -0.60 19.32
C ASP A 144 3.00 -0.13 18.68
N PHE A 145 3.39 -0.65 17.50
CA PHE A 145 4.69 -0.42 16.89
C PHE A 145 4.60 0.07 15.45
N SER A 146 5.44 1.06 15.11
CA SER A 146 5.53 1.61 13.76
C SER A 146 6.97 1.81 13.29
N ILE A 147 7.12 1.89 11.98
CA ILE A 147 8.27 2.52 11.32
C ILE A 147 7.80 3.88 10.82
N ILE A 148 8.55 4.93 11.12
CA ILE A 148 8.26 6.27 10.63
C ILE A 148 9.44 6.86 9.87
N GLU A 149 9.13 7.69 8.88
CA GLU A 149 10.06 8.62 8.26
C GLU A 149 9.83 10.00 8.88
N ALA A 150 10.86 10.57 9.49
CA ALA A 150 10.76 11.84 10.18
C ALA A 150 11.93 12.77 9.83
N ASN A 151 11.65 14.07 9.73
CA ASN A 151 12.70 15.06 9.63
C ASN A 151 13.57 15.04 10.90
N VAL A 152 14.88 15.30 10.75
CA VAL A 152 15.78 15.40 11.89
C VAL A 152 15.36 16.56 12.80
N PRO A 153 15.03 16.31 14.09
CA PRO A 153 14.75 17.37 15.05
C PRO A 153 15.95 18.31 15.19
N LYS A 154 15.68 19.60 15.44
CA LYS A 154 16.73 20.63 15.52
C LYS A 154 17.81 20.31 16.54
N GLU A 155 17.42 19.70 17.66
CA GLU A 155 18.31 19.31 18.76
C GLU A 155 19.27 18.16 18.37
N CYS A 156 18.92 17.41 17.33
CA CYS A 156 19.73 16.30 16.84
C CYS A 156 20.69 16.71 15.71
N VAL A 157 20.47 17.88 15.11
CA VAL A 157 21.29 18.34 13.99
C VAL A 157 22.73 18.59 14.42
N GLY A 158 23.68 18.05 13.64
CA GLY A 158 25.11 18.15 13.91
C GLY A 158 25.68 17.09 14.86
N ASN A 159 24.81 16.31 15.51
CA ASN A 159 25.23 15.20 16.36
C ASN A 159 25.25 13.89 15.56
N THR A 160 26.00 12.93 16.06
CA THR A 160 25.96 11.55 15.56
C THR A 160 24.78 10.78 16.14
N ILE A 161 24.38 9.68 15.51
CA ILE A 161 23.35 8.75 16.04
C ILE A 161 23.72 8.29 17.47
N ARG A 162 25.01 8.06 17.73
CA ARG A 162 25.55 7.67 19.03
C ARG A 162 25.33 8.75 20.10
N GLU A 163 25.67 10.02 19.77
CA GLU A 163 25.55 11.15 20.69
C GLU A 163 24.11 11.47 21.04
N VAL A 164 23.18 11.39 20.06
CA VAL A 164 21.74 11.52 20.31
C VAL A 164 21.24 10.42 21.24
N GLY A 165 21.76 9.19 21.09
CA GLY A 165 21.44 8.06 21.95
C GLY A 165 20.03 7.52 21.75
N PHE A 166 19.55 7.43 20.52
CA PHE A 166 18.18 6.99 20.16
C PHE A 166 17.73 5.76 20.93
N ARG A 167 18.57 4.73 21.02
CA ARG A 167 18.22 3.48 21.68
C ARG A 167 18.13 3.61 23.19
N LEU A 168 19.08 4.32 23.80
CA LEU A 168 19.19 4.39 25.27
C LEU A 168 18.27 5.43 25.89
N LYS A 169 18.07 6.57 25.22
CA LYS A 169 17.27 7.68 25.74
C LYS A 169 15.80 7.61 25.33
N TYR A 170 15.53 7.09 24.11
CA TYR A 170 14.20 7.15 23.51
C TYR A 170 13.61 5.77 23.20
N ASN A 171 14.37 4.69 23.43
CA ASN A 171 13.95 3.32 23.09
C ASN A 171 13.60 3.16 21.60
N LEU A 172 14.28 3.91 20.72
CA LEU A 172 14.08 3.91 19.27
C LEU A 172 15.28 3.32 18.54
N LEU A 173 15.02 2.67 17.42
CA LEU A 173 16.05 2.17 16.51
C LEU A 173 16.07 3.01 15.25
N VAL A 174 17.23 3.56 14.88
CA VAL A 174 17.45 4.18 13.58
C VAL A 174 17.77 3.09 12.58
N LEU A 175 16.87 2.85 11.61
CA LEU A 175 17.06 1.84 10.58
C LEU A 175 18.00 2.34 9.48
N THR A 176 17.75 3.55 9.00
CA THR A 176 18.54 4.23 7.97
C THR A 176 18.34 5.73 8.03
N ILE A 177 19.18 6.44 7.29
CA ILE A 177 19.04 7.88 7.00
C ILE A 177 18.84 8.02 5.50
N MET A 178 17.88 8.87 5.11
CA MET A 178 17.72 9.27 3.72
C MET A 178 18.28 10.69 3.54
N LYS A 179 19.28 10.82 2.68
CA LYS A 179 19.89 12.10 2.34
C LYS A 179 19.22 12.76 1.15
N LYS A 180 18.98 14.05 1.27
CA LYS A 180 18.46 14.86 0.18
C LYS A 180 19.50 14.99 -0.92
N THR A 181 19.15 14.59 -2.15
CA THR A 181 20.02 14.66 -3.32
C THR A 181 19.29 15.42 -4.44
N GLU A 182 19.97 16.37 -5.07
CA GLU A 182 19.44 17.04 -6.26
C GLU A 182 19.81 16.23 -7.51
N VAL A 183 18.80 15.71 -8.20
CA VAL A 183 18.97 15.04 -9.48
C VAL A 183 18.51 15.97 -10.59
N LYS A 184 19.41 16.24 -11.54
CA LYS A 184 19.06 17.01 -12.74
C LYS A 184 18.28 16.12 -13.71
N SER A 185 17.04 16.51 -14.01
CA SER A 185 16.26 15.88 -15.07
C SER A 185 16.90 16.15 -16.43
N VAL A 186 16.72 15.24 -17.39
CA VAL A 186 17.13 15.38 -18.79
C VAL A 186 16.62 16.68 -19.45
N LEU A 187 15.54 17.25 -18.91
CA LEU A 187 14.95 18.54 -19.34
C LEU A 187 15.48 19.76 -18.56
N GLY A 188 16.57 19.62 -17.80
CA GLY A 188 17.21 20.74 -17.06
C GLY A 188 16.51 21.21 -15.79
N LYS A 189 15.40 20.58 -15.39
CA LYS A 189 14.73 20.86 -14.11
C LYS A 189 15.35 20.04 -13.00
N SER A 190 15.83 20.68 -11.92
CA SER A 190 16.29 20.00 -10.73
C SER A 190 15.10 19.39 -9.99
N ARG A 191 15.17 18.09 -9.69
CA ARG A 191 14.24 17.38 -8.83
C ARG A 191 14.97 16.96 -7.56
N THR A 192 14.36 17.22 -6.42
CA THR A 192 14.85 16.70 -5.14
C THR A 192 14.46 15.23 -5.02
N GLU A 193 15.44 14.38 -4.79
CA GLU A 193 15.22 12.96 -4.46
C GLU A 193 15.91 12.65 -3.14
N PHE A 194 15.31 11.70 -2.38
CA PHE A 194 15.92 11.19 -1.16
C PHE A 194 16.60 9.85 -1.45
N ARG A 195 17.87 9.74 -1.09
CA ARG A 195 18.66 8.52 -1.29
C ARG A 195 18.93 7.85 0.06
N ILE A 196 18.53 6.59 0.18
CA ILE A 196 18.79 5.75 1.34
C ILE A 196 20.29 5.48 1.44
N GLN A 197 20.85 5.65 2.65
CA GLN A 197 22.30 5.50 2.91
C GLN A 197 22.70 4.08 3.36
N GLY A 198 21.79 3.10 3.29
CA GLY A 198 21.99 1.74 3.81
C GLY A 198 21.66 1.65 5.31
N ILE A 199 22.24 0.68 5.99
CA ILE A 199 21.99 0.48 7.44
C ILE A 199 22.66 1.62 8.21
N ALA A 200 21.92 2.23 9.15
CA ALA A 200 22.46 3.31 9.96
C ALA A 200 23.61 2.85 10.86
N THR A 201 24.67 3.66 10.92
CA THR A 201 25.83 3.40 11.77
C THR A 201 25.91 4.43 12.91
N PRO A 202 26.41 4.04 14.11
CA PRO A 202 26.44 4.94 15.27
C PRO A 202 27.19 6.26 15.06
N ASP A 203 28.21 6.27 14.20
CA ASP A 203 29.07 7.43 13.97
C ASP A 203 28.58 8.32 12.80
N GLN A 204 27.41 8.04 12.25
CA GLN A 204 26.78 8.82 11.17
C GLN A 204 26.26 10.15 11.72
N ASN A 205 26.68 11.28 11.11
CA ASN A 205 26.22 12.63 11.44
C ASN A 205 24.85 12.89 10.84
N LEU A 206 24.02 13.62 11.60
CA LEU A 206 22.65 14.02 11.24
C LEU A 206 22.65 15.46 10.72
N GLU A 207 22.10 15.66 9.53
CA GLU A 207 21.94 16.97 8.91
C GLU A 207 20.47 17.42 8.94
N ALA A 208 20.23 18.72 8.94
CA ALA A 208 18.86 19.28 8.98
C ALA A 208 17.99 18.89 7.78
N SER A 209 18.60 18.52 6.66
CA SER A 209 17.91 18.09 5.45
C SER A 209 17.66 16.58 5.37
N ASP A 210 18.17 15.82 6.34
CA ASP A 210 18.04 14.36 6.36
C ASP A 210 16.66 13.94 6.85
N ILE A 211 16.24 12.74 6.42
CA ILE A 211 15.08 12.05 6.94
C ILE A 211 15.57 10.81 7.69
N LEU A 212 15.17 10.68 8.95
CA LEU A 212 15.39 9.50 9.77
C LEU A 212 14.31 8.46 9.50
N VAL A 213 14.68 7.21 9.32
CA VAL A 213 13.76 6.09 9.35
C VAL A 213 13.89 5.41 10.71
N LEU A 214 12.88 5.57 11.55
CA LEU A 214 12.86 5.16 12.95
C LEU A 214 11.87 4.02 13.16
N TYR A 215 12.26 3.05 13.99
CA TYR A 215 11.40 1.99 14.49
C TYR A 215 11.27 2.07 16.01
N GLY A 216 10.07 1.88 16.51
CA GLY A 216 9.81 1.82 17.94
C GLY A 216 8.33 1.78 18.29
N ALA A 217 8.04 1.80 19.60
CA ALA A 217 6.67 1.90 20.06
C ALA A 217 6.06 3.25 19.71
N ASN A 218 4.77 3.27 19.36
CA ASN A 218 4.06 4.48 18.93
C ASN A 218 4.18 5.62 19.95
N LYS A 219 4.16 5.28 21.25
CA LYS A 219 4.35 6.24 22.34
C LYS A 219 5.76 6.85 22.32
N ASP A 220 6.79 6.03 22.20
CA ASP A 220 8.19 6.47 22.22
C ASP A 220 8.49 7.36 21.00
N LEU A 221 7.96 6.99 19.84
CA LEU A 221 8.05 7.80 18.61
C LEU A 221 7.38 9.18 18.77
N GLN A 222 6.19 9.22 19.36
CA GLN A 222 5.48 10.48 19.61
C GLN A 222 6.23 11.35 20.62
N ASP A 223 6.75 10.77 21.69
CA ASP A 223 7.48 11.50 22.73
C ASP A 223 8.80 12.08 22.17
N PHE A 224 9.48 11.34 21.29
CA PHE A 224 10.66 11.83 20.57
C PHE A 224 10.33 13.01 19.63
N LEU A 225 9.24 12.92 18.87
CA LEU A 225 8.84 13.95 17.90
C LEU A 225 8.26 15.22 18.53
N LYS A 226 7.78 15.17 19.78
CA LYS A 226 7.24 16.32 20.53
C LYS A 226 8.32 17.17 21.17
N GLN A 227 9.55 16.75 21.20
CA GLN A 227 10.67 17.56 21.69
C GLN A 227 10.82 18.79 20.78
N ARG A 228 10.68 19.98 21.40
CA ARG A 228 10.73 21.29 20.73
C ARG A 228 12.14 21.79 20.63
#